data_c9fba42404d269f98986bcde8553b02b
#
_entry.id   c9fba42404d269f98986bcde8553b02b
#
_cell.length_a   1.000
_cell.length_b   1.000
_cell.length_c   1.000
_cell.angle_alpha   90.00
_cell.angle_beta   90.00
_cell.angle_gamma   90.00
#
_symmetry.space_group_name_H-M   'P 1'
#
loop_
_entity.id
_entity.type
_entity.pdbx_description
1 polymer ?
#
loop_
_entity_poly.entity_id
_entity_poly.type
_entity_poly.pdbx_seq_one_letter_code
_entity_poly.pdbx_strand_id
1 'polypeptide(L)'
;MADVLVLVDHVDGVVAKPTLELLTLATRLGSPVAVVVGGGAELAAGKLGEYGATAILSADGEALTSSVVAPVVSLLESLVASRTPAAVLIASTTEGKEIAGRLAVRLDAGVLTDAVDVSLDGDTVVVEQSVFGGSTVVHAKATRGVPIVTVRPNSVTPVAAPAAAQVSAVAVPAAEGRHAVIESRSAAASGGRPGLSEASVVVAGGRGVGTAENFALIEELADALSAAVGASRAATDAGWYPHAAQVGQTGVTVAPQLYVACGISGAIQHRAGMQTSKTIVAINKDAEAPIFELADFGVVGDLHVVVPQLIAEIAKRKG
;
A
#
# COMPACT_ATOMS: atom_id res chain seq x y z
N MET A 1 22.75 -11.86 -12.80
CA MET A 1 22.14 -11.44 -11.53
C MET A 1 21.06 -12.43 -11.17
N ALA A 2 20.82 -12.69 -9.88
CA ALA A 2 19.73 -13.56 -9.47
C ALA A 2 18.37 -12.89 -9.70
N ASP A 3 17.32 -13.71 -9.94
CA ASP A 3 15.96 -13.23 -10.07
C ASP A 3 15.46 -12.65 -8.74
N VAL A 4 14.63 -11.59 -8.81
CA VAL A 4 13.87 -11.07 -7.68
C VAL A 4 12.39 -11.12 -8.09
N LEU A 5 11.61 -11.98 -7.44
CA LEU A 5 10.20 -12.09 -7.74
C LEU A 5 9.44 -10.90 -7.14
N VAL A 6 8.61 -10.26 -7.95
CA VAL A 6 7.76 -9.15 -7.54
C VAL A 6 6.31 -9.53 -7.81
N LEU A 7 5.51 -9.68 -6.75
CA LEU A 7 4.08 -9.89 -6.90
C LEU A 7 3.41 -8.58 -7.34
N VAL A 8 2.74 -8.62 -8.49
CA VAL A 8 2.12 -7.44 -9.11
C VAL A 8 0.73 -7.21 -8.55
N ASP A 9 0.51 -6.01 -8.02
CA ASP A 9 -0.81 -5.48 -7.70
C ASP A 9 -1.37 -4.76 -8.94
N HIS A 10 -2.52 -5.21 -9.44
CA HIS A 10 -3.19 -4.59 -10.58
C HIS A 10 -4.70 -4.83 -10.57
N VAL A 11 -5.43 -4.00 -11.31
CA VAL A 11 -6.83 -4.22 -11.65
C VAL A 11 -6.93 -4.23 -13.18
N ASP A 12 -7.33 -5.36 -13.75
CA ASP A 12 -7.48 -5.55 -15.20
C ASP A 12 -6.25 -5.09 -16.02
N GLY A 13 -5.04 -5.32 -15.50
CA GLY A 13 -3.78 -4.94 -16.14
C GLY A 13 -3.33 -3.49 -15.89
N VAL A 14 -4.13 -2.69 -15.17
CA VAL A 14 -3.69 -1.37 -14.70
C VAL A 14 -2.85 -1.57 -13.43
N VAL A 15 -1.55 -1.36 -13.56
CA VAL A 15 -0.57 -1.62 -12.50
C VAL A 15 -0.70 -0.57 -11.40
N ALA A 16 -0.84 -1.02 -10.16
CA ALA A 16 -0.89 -0.15 -8.98
C ALA A 16 0.50 0.42 -8.62
N LYS A 17 0.52 1.62 -8.06
CA LYS A 17 1.76 2.33 -7.67
C LYS A 17 2.68 1.49 -6.76
N PRO A 18 2.20 0.74 -5.75
CA PRO A 18 3.07 -0.09 -4.91
C PRO A 18 3.92 -1.09 -5.71
N THR A 19 3.39 -1.66 -6.79
CA THR A 19 4.18 -2.52 -7.68
C THR A 19 5.38 -1.81 -8.30
N LEU A 20 5.22 -0.54 -8.69
CA LEU A 20 6.31 0.25 -9.27
C LEU A 20 7.40 0.55 -8.22
N GLU A 21 7.00 0.72 -6.97
CA GLU A 21 7.91 0.86 -5.82
C GLU A 21 8.70 -0.44 -5.59
N LEU A 22 8.01 -1.61 -5.64
CA LEU A 22 8.64 -2.92 -5.53
C LEU A 22 9.64 -3.18 -6.66
N LEU A 23 9.28 -2.87 -7.90
CA LEU A 23 10.18 -3.01 -9.05
C LEU A 23 11.44 -2.15 -8.89
N THR A 24 11.27 -0.91 -8.42
CA THR A 24 12.40 -0.02 -8.13
C THR A 24 13.35 -0.61 -7.09
N LEU A 25 12.82 -1.23 -6.03
CA LEU A 25 13.65 -1.92 -5.04
C LEU A 25 14.29 -3.19 -5.62
N ALA A 26 13.54 -3.95 -6.41
CA ALA A 26 14.02 -5.19 -7.02
C ALA A 26 15.24 -4.96 -7.95
N THR A 27 15.29 -3.83 -8.67
CA THR A 27 16.46 -3.48 -9.51
C THR A 27 17.75 -3.30 -8.72
N ARG A 28 17.67 -2.99 -7.43
CA ARG A 28 18.83 -2.87 -6.54
C ARG A 28 19.33 -4.21 -6.05
N LEU A 29 18.49 -5.25 -6.09
CA LEU A 29 18.77 -6.57 -5.55
C LEU A 29 19.18 -7.58 -6.64
N GLY A 30 18.68 -7.42 -7.86
CA GLY A 30 18.92 -8.36 -8.95
C GLY A 30 18.08 -8.05 -10.19
N SER A 31 17.66 -9.10 -10.90
CA SER A 31 16.80 -9.01 -12.08
C SER A 31 15.33 -9.08 -11.68
N PRO A 32 14.55 -8.01 -11.80
CA PRO A 32 13.15 -8.02 -11.41
C PRO A 32 12.32 -8.92 -12.35
N VAL A 33 11.59 -9.87 -11.77
CA VAL A 33 10.66 -10.76 -12.45
C VAL A 33 9.27 -10.50 -11.91
N ALA A 34 8.43 -9.87 -12.72
CA ALA A 34 7.07 -9.52 -12.34
C ALA A 34 6.16 -10.75 -12.43
N VAL A 35 5.41 -11.04 -11.36
CA VAL A 35 4.42 -12.13 -11.30
C VAL A 35 3.04 -11.52 -11.35
N VAL A 36 2.35 -11.65 -12.47
CA VAL A 36 1.01 -11.15 -12.71
C VAL A 36 0.01 -12.28 -12.49
N VAL A 37 -0.96 -12.07 -11.62
CA VAL A 37 -1.98 -13.05 -11.24
C VAL A 37 -3.34 -12.62 -11.78
N GLY A 38 -3.98 -13.50 -12.54
CA GLY A 38 -5.20 -13.19 -13.29
C GLY A 38 -4.92 -12.58 -14.67
N GLY A 39 -5.98 -12.14 -15.34
CA GLY A 39 -5.88 -11.55 -16.67
C GLY A 39 -5.18 -10.19 -16.68
N GLY A 40 -4.80 -9.71 -17.88
CA GLY A 40 -4.27 -8.35 -18.07
C GLY A 40 -2.75 -8.22 -18.12
N ALA A 41 -1.98 -9.32 -18.12
CA ALA A 41 -0.52 -9.27 -18.17
C ALA A 41 0.04 -8.54 -19.39
N GLU A 42 -0.57 -8.71 -20.57
CA GLU A 42 -0.17 -8.02 -21.79
C GLU A 42 -0.39 -6.50 -21.70
N LEU A 43 -1.48 -6.07 -21.06
CA LEU A 43 -1.75 -4.65 -20.84
C LEU A 43 -0.77 -4.04 -19.83
N ALA A 44 -0.41 -4.80 -18.80
CA ALA A 44 0.55 -4.39 -17.77
C ALA A 44 2.00 -4.34 -18.28
N ALA A 45 2.33 -5.11 -19.34
CA ALA A 45 3.69 -5.37 -19.76
C ALA A 45 4.51 -4.11 -20.03
N GLY A 46 3.92 -3.14 -20.76
CA GLY A 46 4.60 -1.88 -21.02
C GLY A 46 4.99 -1.11 -19.77
N LYS A 47 4.06 -1.05 -18.79
CA LYS A 47 4.32 -0.35 -17.51
C LYS A 47 5.31 -1.10 -16.64
N LEU A 48 5.23 -2.41 -16.55
CA LEU A 48 6.17 -3.23 -15.81
C LEU A 48 7.58 -3.13 -16.39
N GLY A 49 7.71 -3.19 -17.73
CA GLY A 49 9.00 -3.01 -18.42
C GLY A 49 9.60 -1.62 -18.23
N GLU A 50 8.79 -0.55 -18.22
CA GLU A 50 9.22 0.84 -17.95
C GLU A 50 9.92 0.95 -16.58
N TYR A 51 9.47 0.17 -15.58
CA TYR A 51 10.01 0.19 -14.22
C TYR A 51 10.97 -0.97 -13.90
N GLY A 52 11.52 -1.65 -14.90
CA GLY A 52 12.66 -2.52 -14.75
C GLY A 52 12.36 -4.00 -14.72
N ALA A 53 11.11 -4.42 -14.94
CA ALA A 53 10.83 -5.85 -15.09
C ALA A 53 11.62 -6.41 -16.29
N THR A 54 12.43 -7.43 -16.06
CA THR A 54 13.22 -8.13 -17.09
C THR A 54 12.46 -9.33 -17.68
N ALA A 55 11.49 -9.85 -16.94
CA ALA A 55 10.56 -10.88 -17.36
C ALA A 55 9.21 -10.69 -16.66
N ILE A 56 8.14 -11.13 -17.31
CA ILE A 56 6.78 -11.10 -16.78
C ILE A 56 6.21 -12.50 -16.83
N LEU A 57 5.88 -13.05 -15.68
CA LEU A 57 5.24 -14.35 -15.52
C LEU A 57 3.74 -14.15 -15.36
N SER A 58 2.98 -14.60 -16.34
CA SER A 58 1.52 -14.50 -16.34
C SER A 58 0.92 -15.81 -15.86
N ALA A 59 0.25 -15.77 -14.73
CA ALA A 59 -0.52 -16.86 -14.17
C ALA A 59 -2.01 -16.51 -14.27
N ASP A 60 -2.72 -17.12 -15.18
CA ASP A 60 -4.16 -16.94 -15.35
C ASP A 60 -4.89 -18.26 -15.21
N GLY A 61 -6.03 -18.25 -14.55
CA GLY A 61 -6.87 -19.41 -14.34
C GLY A 61 -7.95 -19.19 -13.28
N GLU A 62 -9.04 -19.94 -13.42
CA GLU A 62 -10.21 -19.83 -12.52
C GLU A 62 -9.82 -20.02 -11.03
N ALA A 63 -8.87 -20.90 -10.73
CA ALA A 63 -8.42 -21.14 -9.36
C ALA A 63 -7.88 -19.87 -8.68
N LEU A 64 -7.19 -18.98 -9.43
CA LEU A 64 -6.63 -17.74 -8.93
C LEU A 64 -7.70 -16.65 -8.72
N THR A 65 -8.80 -16.72 -9.44
CA THR A 65 -9.88 -15.73 -9.36
C THR A 65 -11.05 -16.15 -8.48
N SER A 66 -11.20 -17.45 -8.23
CA SER A 66 -12.28 -18.03 -7.39
C SER A 66 -11.90 -18.22 -5.92
N SER A 67 -10.65 -18.05 -5.56
CA SER A 67 -10.17 -18.29 -4.19
C SER A 67 -9.29 -17.14 -3.69
N VAL A 68 -9.27 -16.95 -2.38
CA VAL A 68 -8.45 -15.93 -1.72
C VAL A 68 -7.08 -16.52 -1.39
N VAL A 69 -5.99 -15.80 -1.68
CA VAL A 69 -4.62 -16.04 -1.21
C VAL A 69 -4.00 -17.42 -1.54
N ALA A 70 -4.67 -18.53 -1.19
CA ALA A 70 -4.04 -19.85 -1.24
C ALA A 70 -3.48 -20.26 -2.62
N PRO A 71 -4.16 -20.04 -3.75
CA PRO A 71 -3.59 -20.33 -5.07
C PRO A 71 -2.37 -19.49 -5.40
N VAL A 72 -2.36 -18.21 -4.97
CA VAL A 72 -1.22 -17.31 -5.17
C VAL A 72 0.00 -17.79 -4.37
N VAL A 73 -0.20 -18.28 -3.15
CA VAL A 73 0.85 -18.88 -2.33
C VAL A 73 1.44 -20.12 -3.01
N SER A 74 0.59 -21.02 -3.54
CA SER A 74 1.06 -22.22 -4.26
C SER A 74 1.83 -21.87 -5.54
N LEU A 75 1.40 -20.84 -6.25
CA LEU A 75 2.10 -20.30 -7.43
C LEU A 75 3.49 -19.78 -7.04
N LEU A 76 3.58 -18.90 -6.04
CA LEU A 76 4.84 -18.32 -5.59
C LEU A 76 5.80 -19.39 -5.06
N GLU A 77 5.30 -20.40 -4.31
CA GLU A 77 6.09 -21.54 -3.85
C GLU A 77 6.72 -22.30 -5.02
N SER A 78 5.94 -22.61 -6.06
CA SER A 78 6.44 -23.27 -7.28
C SER A 78 7.49 -22.42 -8.02
N LEU A 79 7.26 -21.10 -8.11
CA LEU A 79 8.20 -20.18 -8.74
C LEU A 79 9.51 -20.06 -7.95
N VAL A 80 9.44 -20.01 -6.61
CA VAL A 80 10.65 -20.02 -5.77
C VAL A 80 11.43 -21.31 -5.94
N ALA A 81 10.75 -22.46 -5.94
CA ALA A 81 11.40 -23.76 -6.13
C ALA A 81 12.09 -23.89 -7.49
N SER A 82 11.49 -23.37 -8.56
CA SER A 82 12.02 -23.50 -9.92
C SER A 82 13.08 -22.46 -10.28
N ARG A 83 13.02 -21.24 -9.70
CA ARG A 83 13.87 -20.10 -10.07
C ARG A 83 14.93 -19.74 -9.05
N THR A 84 14.81 -20.22 -7.81
CA THR A 84 15.73 -19.90 -6.71
C THR A 84 16.08 -18.40 -6.63
N PRO A 85 15.07 -17.51 -6.48
CA PRO A 85 15.29 -16.08 -6.51
C PRO A 85 16.08 -15.59 -5.28
N ALA A 86 16.69 -14.40 -5.39
CA ALA A 86 17.36 -13.75 -4.27
C ALA A 86 16.35 -13.25 -3.20
N ALA A 87 15.14 -12.88 -3.61
CA ALA A 87 14.07 -12.44 -2.73
C ALA A 87 12.70 -12.54 -3.41
N VAL A 88 11.64 -12.51 -2.60
CA VAL A 88 10.26 -12.30 -3.04
C VAL A 88 9.76 -11.00 -2.43
N LEU A 89 9.38 -10.02 -3.25
CA LEU A 89 8.86 -8.73 -2.83
C LEU A 89 7.35 -8.67 -3.05
N ILE A 90 6.61 -8.24 -2.02
CA ILE A 90 5.16 -8.17 -1.99
C ILE A 90 4.75 -6.82 -1.37
N ALA A 91 3.71 -6.16 -1.83
CA ALA A 91 3.20 -4.95 -1.17
C ALA A 91 2.62 -5.28 0.22
N SER A 92 2.90 -4.45 1.23
CA SER A 92 2.46 -4.64 2.62
C SER A 92 0.96 -4.29 2.80
N THR A 93 0.12 -4.81 1.91
CA THR A 93 -1.34 -4.77 2.00
C THR A 93 -1.84 -5.88 2.93
N THR A 94 -3.13 -5.88 3.26
CA THR A 94 -3.73 -6.97 4.07
C THR A 94 -3.55 -8.32 3.39
N GLU A 95 -3.82 -8.40 2.08
CA GLU A 95 -3.67 -9.62 1.30
C GLU A 95 -2.19 -9.99 1.14
N GLY A 96 -1.33 -9.03 0.84
CA GLY A 96 0.12 -9.25 0.68
C GLY A 96 0.78 -9.78 1.95
N LYS A 97 0.37 -9.30 3.12
CA LYS A 97 0.85 -9.82 4.43
C LYS A 97 0.42 -11.26 4.66
N GLU A 98 -0.81 -11.61 4.30
CA GLU A 98 -1.29 -13.00 4.42
C GLU A 98 -0.55 -13.93 3.44
N ILE A 99 -0.36 -13.50 2.19
CA ILE A 99 0.43 -14.23 1.19
C ILE A 99 1.84 -14.48 1.72
N ALA A 100 2.53 -13.42 2.17
CA ALA A 100 3.91 -13.50 2.67
C ALA A 100 4.05 -14.44 3.88
N GLY A 101 3.14 -14.33 4.85
CA GLY A 101 3.14 -15.19 6.03
C GLY A 101 2.91 -16.67 5.71
N ARG A 102 1.96 -16.99 4.84
CA ARG A 102 1.70 -18.37 4.40
C ARG A 102 2.86 -18.93 3.57
N LEU A 103 3.41 -18.12 2.66
CA LEU A 103 4.54 -18.50 1.82
C LEU A 103 5.78 -18.81 2.68
N ALA A 104 6.06 -17.98 3.69
CA ALA A 104 7.16 -18.18 4.62
C ALA A 104 7.09 -19.54 5.34
N VAL A 105 5.90 -19.92 5.81
CA VAL A 105 5.68 -21.22 6.46
C VAL A 105 5.92 -22.37 5.49
N ARG A 106 5.42 -22.28 4.25
CA ARG A 106 5.58 -23.36 3.26
C ARG A 106 7.03 -23.55 2.81
N LEU A 107 7.77 -22.46 2.68
CA LEU A 107 9.16 -22.48 2.24
C LEU A 107 10.17 -22.66 3.39
N ASP A 108 9.70 -22.74 4.64
CA ASP A 108 10.55 -22.70 5.84
C ASP A 108 11.55 -21.53 5.77
N ALA A 109 11.03 -20.34 5.42
CA ALA A 109 11.80 -19.15 5.08
C ALA A 109 11.52 -17.99 6.05
N GLY A 110 12.45 -17.03 6.12
CA GLY A 110 12.27 -15.80 6.89
C GLY A 110 11.35 -14.81 6.19
N VAL A 111 10.40 -14.22 6.94
CA VAL A 111 9.57 -13.10 6.49
C VAL A 111 10.02 -11.80 7.14
N LEU A 112 10.21 -10.76 6.33
CA LEU A 112 10.61 -9.41 6.74
C LEU A 112 9.44 -8.47 6.39
N THR A 113 8.72 -8.05 7.42
CA THR A 113 7.42 -7.36 7.23
C THR A 113 7.56 -5.85 7.24
N ASP A 114 6.75 -5.19 6.41
CA ASP A 114 6.53 -3.74 6.44
C ASP A 114 7.83 -2.92 6.28
N ALA A 115 8.72 -3.39 5.39
CA ALA A 115 9.97 -2.73 5.07
C ALA A 115 9.72 -1.35 4.45
N VAL A 116 10.56 -0.38 4.76
CA VAL A 116 10.54 0.96 4.18
C VAL A 116 11.67 1.16 3.16
N ASP A 117 12.68 0.30 3.21
CA ASP A 117 13.73 0.19 2.20
C ASP A 117 14.31 -1.23 2.17
N VAL A 118 14.95 -1.59 1.06
CA VAL A 118 15.62 -2.89 0.85
C VAL A 118 16.95 -2.67 0.14
N SER A 119 18.00 -3.32 0.61
CA SER A 119 19.35 -3.21 0.07
C SER A 119 20.09 -4.53 0.13
N LEU A 120 21.29 -4.58 -0.45
CA LEU A 120 22.24 -5.68 -0.33
C LEU A 120 23.39 -5.32 0.61
N ASP A 121 23.72 -6.22 1.52
CA ASP A 121 24.98 -6.24 2.27
C ASP A 121 25.78 -7.46 1.79
N GLY A 122 26.71 -7.24 0.88
CA GLY A 122 27.29 -8.33 0.06
C GLY A 122 26.20 -9.01 -0.78
N ASP A 123 26.01 -10.31 -0.57
CA ASP A 123 24.95 -11.09 -1.23
C ASP A 123 23.68 -11.24 -0.35
N THR A 124 23.63 -10.59 0.80
CA THR A 124 22.54 -10.72 1.76
C THR A 124 21.52 -9.60 1.60
N VAL A 125 20.27 -9.95 1.45
CA VAL A 125 19.16 -8.97 1.45
C VAL A 125 18.92 -8.47 2.87
N VAL A 126 19.01 -7.15 3.04
CA VAL A 126 18.76 -6.42 4.29
C VAL A 126 17.60 -5.48 4.07
N VAL A 127 16.67 -5.45 5.01
CA VAL A 127 15.56 -4.51 5.00
C VAL A 127 15.73 -3.47 6.09
N GLU A 128 15.26 -2.26 5.81
CA GLU A 128 15.03 -1.23 6.80
C GLU A 128 13.55 -1.22 7.19
N GLN A 129 13.27 -1.19 8.48
CA GLN A 129 11.92 -1.13 9.04
C GLN A 129 11.81 0.08 9.96
N SER A 130 10.77 0.87 9.77
CA SER A 130 10.40 1.97 10.66
C SER A 130 9.34 1.47 11.65
N VAL A 131 9.72 1.29 12.92
CA VAL A 131 8.88 0.69 13.95
C VAL A 131 8.56 1.67 15.08
N PHE A 132 7.66 1.30 15.97
CA PHE A 132 7.19 2.14 17.09
C PHE A 132 6.73 3.54 16.62
N GLY A 133 5.97 3.56 15.51
CA GLY A 133 5.45 4.82 14.98
C GLY A 133 6.50 5.72 14.34
N GLY A 134 7.56 5.15 13.82
CA GLY A 134 8.63 5.90 13.16
C GLY A 134 9.74 6.36 14.11
N SER A 135 9.62 6.08 15.40
CA SER A 135 10.62 6.50 16.38
C SER A 135 11.92 5.68 16.36
N THR A 136 11.88 4.50 15.73
CA THR A 136 13.03 3.59 15.69
C THR A 136 13.19 3.02 14.30
N VAL A 137 14.41 3.02 13.78
CA VAL A 137 14.79 2.35 12.55
C VAL A 137 15.52 1.05 12.91
N VAL A 138 15.08 -0.05 12.30
CA VAL A 138 15.66 -1.38 12.49
C VAL A 138 16.13 -1.92 11.16
N HIS A 139 17.34 -2.49 11.12
CA HIS A 139 17.83 -3.27 9.99
C HIS A 139 17.71 -4.75 10.32
N ALA A 140 17.08 -5.50 9.42
CA ALA A 140 16.83 -6.92 9.61
C ALA A 140 17.18 -7.72 8.36
N LYS A 141 17.56 -9.01 8.56
CA LYS A 141 17.80 -9.96 7.48
C LYS A 141 17.21 -11.31 7.82
N ALA A 142 16.81 -12.06 6.78
CA ALA A 142 16.42 -13.45 6.95
C ALA A 142 17.67 -14.31 7.17
N THR A 143 17.61 -15.20 8.14
CA THR A 143 18.69 -16.15 8.42
C THR A 143 18.41 -17.54 7.84
N ARG A 144 17.25 -17.72 7.19
CA ARG A 144 16.79 -19.01 6.68
C ARG A 144 15.96 -18.84 5.41
N GLY A 145 16.24 -19.65 4.41
CA GLY A 145 15.51 -19.69 3.14
C GLY A 145 15.62 -18.42 2.30
N VAL A 146 14.79 -18.31 1.28
CA VAL A 146 14.67 -17.12 0.44
C VAL A 146 13.93 -16.04 1.22
N PRO A 147 14.48 -14.83 1.39
CA PRO A 147 13.79 -13.75 2.12
C PRO A 147 12.49 -13.35 1.42
N ILE A 148 11.40 -13.36 2.18
CA ILE A 148 10.10 -12.90 1.75
C ILE A 148 9.87 -11.54 2.41
N VAL A 149 9.77 -10.49 1.60
CA VAL A 149 9.73 -9.10 2.08
C VAL A 149 8.39 -8.49 1.73
N THR A 150 7.66 -7.97 2.73
CA THR A 150 6.56 -7.05 2.43
C THR A 150 7.02 -5.61 2.57
N VAL A 151 6.74 -4.78 1.57
CA VAL A 151 7.17 -3.38 1.51
C VAL A 151 5.98 -2.46 1.76
N ARG A 152 6.15 -1.51 2.65
CA ARG A 152 5.13 -0.50 2.96
C ARG A 152 4.88 0.39 1.74
N PRO A 153 3.63 0.54 1.28
CA PRO A 153 3.29 1.48 0.21
C PRO A 153 3.73 2.91 0.55
N ASN A 154 4.10 3.68 -0.47
CA ASN A 154 4.60 5.05 -0.38
C ASN A 154 5.94 5.24 0.37
N SER A 155 6.66 4.16 0.68
CA SER A 155 8.00 4.26 1.30
C SER A 155 9.07 4.64 0.30
N VAL A 156 8.90 4.25 -0.96
CA VAL A 156 9.90 4.44 -2.02
C VAL A 156 9.29 5.22 -3.18
N THR A 157 10.02 6.15 -3.73
CA THR A 157 9.61 6.83 -4.97
C THR A 157 9.92 5.92 -6.16
N PRO A 158 8.95 5.57 -7.00
CA PRO A 158 9.19 4.78 -8.20
C PRO A 158 10.16 5.50 -9.14
N VAL A 159 11.16 4.76 -9.62
CA VAL A 159 12.17 5.25 -10.56
C VAL A 159 12.13 4.40 -11.82
N ALA A 160 11.92 5.03 -12.97
CA ALA A 160 11.93 4.35 -14.24
C ALA A 160 13.33 3.76 -14.54
N ALA A 161 13.34 2.49 -14.95
CA ALA A 161 14.54 1.74 -15.32
C ALA A 161 14.19 0.81 -16.50
N PRO A 162 13.95 1.35 -17.72
CA PRO A 162 13.35 0.61 -18.82
C PRO A 162 14.10 -0.67 -19.16
N ALA A 163 13.38 -1.80 -19.22
CA ALA A 163 13.86 -3.10 -19.63
C ALA A 163 12.91 -3.73 -20.67
N ALA A 164 13.45 -4.59 -21.50
CA ALA A 164 12.66 -5.35 -22.48
C ALA A 164 12.11 -6.61 -21.83
N ALA A 165 10.95 -6.51 -21.19
CA ALA A 165 10.28 -7.65 -20.59
C ALA A 165 9.46 -8.42 -21.61
N GLN A 166 9.52 -9.77 -21.52
CA GLN A 166 8.65 -10.66 -22.29
C GLN A 166 7.63 -11.31 -21.36
N VAL A 167 6.39 -11.38 -21.80
CA VAL A 167 5.34 -12.10 -21.10
C VAL A 167 5.46 -13.60 -21.39
N SER A 168 5.46 -14.39 -20.34
CA SER A 168 5.49 -15.85 -20.43
C SER A 168 4.41 -16.45 -19.53
N ALA A 169 3.58 -17.32 -20.08
CA ALA A 169 2.58 -18.02 -19.28
C ALA A 169 3.25 -19.03 -18.33
N VAL A 170 2.76 -19.10 -17.10
CA VAL A 170 3.20 -20.11 -16.11
C VAL A 170 2.00 -20.94 -15.65
N ALA A 171 2.28 -22.21 -15.36
CA ALA A 171 1.24 -23.10 -14.84
C ALA A 171 0.81 -22.67 -13.44
N VAL A 172 -0.50 -22.73 -13.18
CA VAL A 172 -1.08 -22.49 -11.85
C VAL A 172 -1.17 -23.82 -11.13
N PRO A 173 -0.38 -24.06 -10.07
CA PRO A 173 -0.52 -25.26 -9.26
C PRO A 173 -1.89 -25.30 -8.56
N ALA A 174 -2.41 -26.50 -8.31
CA ALA A 174 -3.60 -26.66 -7.49
C ALA A 174 -3.32 -26.11 -6.08
N ALA A 175 -4.27 -25.35 -5.55
CA ALA A 175 -4.19 -24.89 -4.17
C ALA A 175 -4.35 -26.08 -3.22
N GLU A 176 -3.41 -26.24 -2.29
CA GLU A 176 -3.46 -27.30 -1.30
C GLU A 176 -4.22 -26.87 -0.04
N GLY A 177 -4.92 -27.82 0.55
CA GLY A 177 -5.61 -27.65 1.82
C GLY A 177 -6.91 -26.86 1.74
N ARG A 178 -7.41 -26.44 2.90
CA ARG A 178 -8.64 -25.65 3.01
C ARG A 178 -8.34 -24.18 2.73
N HIS A 179 -9.15 -23.56 1.90
CA HIS A 179 -9.04 -22.14 1.56
C HIS A 179 -10.44 -21.51 1.40
N ALA A 180 -10.49 -20.20 1.52
CA ALA A 180 -11.72 -19.45 1.31
C ALA A 180 -12.01 -19.31 -0.19
N VAL A 181 -13.27 -19.53 -0.55
CA VAL A 181 -13.78 -19.37 -1.92
C VAL A 181 -14.49 -18.01 -2.00
N ILE A 182 -14.29 -17.32 -3.11
CA ILE A 182 -14.93 -16.03 -3.38
C ILE A 182 -16.31 -16.31 -3.98
N GLU A 183 -17.37 -16.01 -3.23
CA GLU A 183 -18.74 -16.17 -3.70
C GLU A 183 -19.19 -15.03 -4.61
N SER A 184 -18.72 -13.82 -4.32
CA SER A 184 -19.04 -12.64 -5.14
C SER A 184 -17.97 -11.56 -5.00
N ARG A 185 -17.81 -10.74 -6.04
CA ARG A 185 -16.99 -9.52 -6.04
C ARG A 185 -17.89 -8.33 -6.35
N SER A 186 -17.83 -7.30 -5.53
CA SER A 186 -18.44 -6.00 -5.85
C SER A 186 -17.35 -4.96 -5.94
N ALA A 187 -17.32 -4.21 -7.02
CA ALA A 187 -16.41 -3.09 -7.14
C ALA A 187 -16.76 -2.05 -6.06
N ALA A 188 -15.76 -1.61 -5.31
CA ALA A 188 -15.94 -0.43 -4.47
C ALA A 188 -16.26 0.77 -5.38
N ALA A 189 -17.26 1.56 -5.01
CA ALA A 189 -17.55 2.80 -5.73
C ALA A 189 -16.35 3.75 -5.57
N SER A 190 -15.43 3.70 -6.51
CA SER A 190 -14.34 4.67 -6.58
C SER A 190 -14.92 5.94 -7.20
N GLY A 191 -15.13 6.99 -6.42
CA GLY A 191 -15.56 8.30 -6.93
C GLY A 191 -14.50 9.01 -7.77
N GLY A 192 -13.63 8.27 -8.48
CA GLY A 192 -12.51 8.82 -9.26
C GLY A 192 -11.29 9.22 -8.41
N ARG A 193 -11.35 9.03 -7.09
CA ARG A 193 -10.24 9.30 -6.17
C ARG A 193 -9.32 8.08 -6.05
N PRO A 194 -8.01 8.28 -5.78
CA PRO A 194 -7.08 7.17 -5.56
C PRO A 194 -7.50 6.32 -4.34
N GLY A 195 -7.10 5.05 -4.33
CA GLY A 195 -7.28 4.17 -3.19
C GLY A 195 -6.53 4.67 -1.95
N LEU A 196 -7.09 4.48 -0.76
CA LEU A 196 -6.54 5.02 0.49
C LEU A 196 -5.10 4.51 0.79
N SER A 197 -4.82 3.26 0.48
CA SER A 197 -3.50 2.62 0.74
C SER A 197 -2.40 3.07 -0.22
N GLU A 198 -2.74 3.59 -1.40
CA GLU A 198 -1.78 3.96 -2.45
C GLU A 198 -1.70 5.47 -2.69
N ALA A 199 -2.65 6.23 -2.12
CA ALA A 199 -2.72 7.67 -2.29
C ALA A 199 -1.45 8.38 -1.78
N SER A 200 -0.93 9.31 -2.58
CA SER A 200 0.18 10.17 -2.15
C SER A 200 -0.28 11.29 -1.22
N VAL A 201 -1.57 11.64 -1.26
CA VAL A 201 -2.19 12.62 -0.37
C VAL A 201 -3.46 12.01 0.21
N VAL A 202 -3.66 12.16 1.52
CA VAL A 202 -4.86 11.73 2.23
C VAL A 202 -5.44 12.91 3.00
N VAL A 203 -6.72 13.17 2.81
CA VAL A 203 -7.49 14.12 3.62
C VAL A 203 -8.46 13.32 4.49
N ALA A 204 -8.34 13.44 5.79
CA ALA A 204 -9.13 12.63 6.72
C ALA A 204 -10.01 13.48 7.63
N GLY A 205 -11.28 13.08 7.73
CA GLY A 205 -12.27 13.69 8.61
C GLY A 205 -12.42 12.94 9.95
N GLY A 206 -12.45 13.69 11.04
CA GLY A 206 -12.72 13.16 12.36
C GLY A 206 -14.09 13.53 12.92
N ARG A 207 -14.30 13.27 14.22
CA ARG A 207 -15.52 13.64 14.92
C ARG A 207 -15.82 15.15 14.89
N GLY A 208 -14.78 15.99 14.70
CA GLY A 208 -14.93 17.43 14.57
C GLY A 208 -15.69 17.89 13.31
N VAL A 209 -15.87 17.02 12.31
CA VAL A 209 -16.71 17.27 11.12
C VAL A 209 -18.20 17.45 11.49
N GLY A 210 -18.65 16.72 12.52
CA GLY A 210 -19.95 16.93 13.16
C GLY A 210 -21.10 16.11 12.59
N THR A 211 -21.23 15.96 11.28
CA THR A 211 -22.31 15.19 10.62
C THR A 211 -21.82 14.52 9.33
N ALA A 212 -22.63 13.59 8.79
CA ALA A 212 -22.36 12.94 7.51
C ALA A 212 -22.36 13.94 6.34
N GLU A 213 -23.31 14.90 6.34
CA GLU A 213 -23.44 15.92 5.29
C GLU A 213 -22.18 16.80 5.22
N ASN A 214 -21.58 17.09 6.36
CA ASN A 214 -20.38 17.91 6.43
C ASN A 214 -19.12 17.19 5.89
N PHE A 215 -19.16 15.88 5.67
CA PHE A 215 -18.07 15.16 4.99
C PHE A 215 -17.86 15.63 3.55
N ALA A 216 -18.87 16.26 2.94
CA ALA A 216 -18.71 16.91 1.64
C ALA A 216 -17.54 17.92 1.62
N LEU A 217 -17.31 18.63 2.74
CA LEU A 217 -16.18 19.55 2.87
C LEU A 217 -14.81 18.84 2.84
N ILE A 218 -14.74 17.64 3.43
CA ILE A 218 -13.53 16.81 3.39
C ILE A 218 -13.29 16.27 1.98
N GLU A 219 -14.37 15.89 1.29
CA GLU A 219 -14.32 15.44 -0.10
C GLU A 219 -13.89 16.55 -1.05
N GLU A 220 -14.43 17.77 -0.90
CA GLU A 220 -14.02 18.94 -1.69
C GLU A 220 -12.52 19.25 -1.52
N LEU A 221 -12.00 19.19 -0.29
CA LEU A 221 -10.57 19.39 -0.05
C LEU A 221 -9.74 18.25 -0.67
N ALA A 222 -10.22 17.01 -0.59
CA ALA A 222 -9.56 15.87 -1.20
C ALA A 222 -9.53 16.02 -2.72
N ASP A 223 -10.62 16.45 -3.35
CA ASP A 223 -10.68 16.70 -4.80
C ASP A 223 -9.71 17.83 -5.21
N ALA A 224 -9.68 18.92 -4.45
CA ALA A 224 -8.76 20.02 -4.68
C ALA A 224 -7.29 19.59 -4.63
N LEU A 225 -6.96 18.56 -3.85
CA LEU A 225 -5.61 18.00 -3.70
C LEU A 225 -5.36 16.73 -4.52
N SER A 226 -6.35 16.22 -5.26
CA SER A 226 -6.32 14.91 -5.93
C SER A 226 -5.99 13.78 -4.93
N ALA A 227 -6.59 13.86 -3.74
CA ALA A 227 -6.30 13.03 -2.58
C ALA A 227 -7.33 11.91 -2.38
N ALA A 228 -6.97 10.90 -1.60
CA ALA A 228 -7.93 9.97 -1.03
C ALA A 228 -8.63 10.59 0.19
N VAL A 229 -9.86 10.14 0.44
CA VAL A 229 -10.60 10.51 1.66
C VAL A 229 -10.44 9.42 2.72
N GLY A 230 -9.96 9.82 3.89
CA GLY A 230 -9.92 9.00 5.09
C GLY A 230 -10.94 9.45 6.14
N ALA A 231 -11.23 8.57 7.08
CA ALA A 231 -12.09 8.89 8.22
C ALA A 231 -11.54 8.29 9.52
N SER A 232 -11.77 8.97 10.63
CA SER A 232 -11.48 8.38 11.93
C SER A 232 -12.52 7.32 12.29
N ARG A 233 -12.17 6.36 13.15
CA ARG A 233 -13.11 5.37 13.66
C ARG A 233 -14.37 6.01 14.25
N ALA A 234 -14.24 7.12 14.98
CA ALA A 234 -15.39 7.80 15.54
C ALA A 234 -16.37 8.33 14.48
N ALA A 235 -15.88 8.70 13.30
CA ALA A 235 -16.72 9.14 12.18
C ALA A 235 -17.38 7.94 11.46
N THR A 236 -16.64 6.85 11.27
CA THR A 236 -17.20 5.64 10.65
C THR A 236 -18.18 4.91 11.54
N ASP A 237 -17.91 4.80 12.85
CA ASP A 237 -18.84 4.21 13.83
C ASP A 237 -20.14 5.06 13.96
N ALA A 238 -20.07 6.39 13.75
CA ALA A 238 -21.24 7.27 13.68
C ALA A 238 -22.01 7.17 12.35
N GLY A 239 -21.52 6.39 11.39
CA GLY A 239 -22.14 6.23 10.07
C GLY A 239 -21.95 7.43 9.14
N TRP A 240 -21.03 8.34 9.43
CA TRP A 240 -20.81 9.56 8.63
C TRP A 240 -19.99 9.27 7.36
N TYR A 241 -19.17 8.23 7.39
CA TYR A 241 -18.38 7.81 6.24
C TYR A 241 -18.18 6.28 6.23
N PRO A 242 -17.98 5.66 5.05
CA PRO A 242 -17.83 4.20 4.96
C PRO A 242 -16.66 3.66 5.79
N HIS A 243 -16.84 2.48 6.42
CA HIS A 243 -15.78 1.81 7.18
C HIS A 243 -14.53 1.47 6.34
N ALA A 244 -14.68 1.27 5.04
CA ALA A 244 -13.56 1.05 4.12
C ALA A 244 -12.58 2.23 4.08
N ALA A 245 -13.03 3.44 4.45
CA ALA A 245 -12.18 4.63 4.54
C ALA A 245 -11.60 4.87 5.93
N GLN A 246 -11.82 3.95 6.89
CA GLN A 246 -11.30 4.11 8.24
C GLN A 246 -9.78 4.03 8.26
N VAL A 247 -9.13 5.06 8.80
CA VAL A 247 -7.68 5.12 9.07
C VAL A 247 -7.44 4.83 10.55
N GLY A 248 -6.51 3.92 10.84
CA GLY A 248 -6.12 3.59 12.20
C GLY A 248 -5.75 2.13 12.39
N GLN A 249 -5.49 1.75 13.64
CA GLN A 249 -5.09 0.40 14.04
C GLN A 249 -6.06 -0.71 13.57
N THR A 250 -7.36 -0.41 13.56
CA THR A 250 -8.44 -1.33 13.15
C THR A 250 -9.00 -1.02 11.76
N GLY A 251 -8.35 -0.15 11.01
CA GLY A 251 -8.68 0.21 9.65
C GLY A 251 -7.47 0.10 8.74
N VAL A 252 -7.40 0.96 7.74
CA VAL A 252 -6.28 1.04 6.80
C VAL A 252 -5.13 1.80 7.46
N THR A 253 -3.91 1.25 7.34
CA THR A 253 -2.69 1.99 7.64
C THR A 253 -2.21 2.68 6.37
N VAL A 254 -1.92 3.97 6.46
CA VAL A 254 -1.49 4.82 5.34
C VAL A 254 -0.17 5.52 5.66
N ALA A 255 0.65 5.74 4.64
CA ALA A 255 1.90 6.47 4.74
C ALA A 255 2.05 7.45 3.55
N PRO A 256 1.10 8.39 3.36
CA PRO A 256 1.16 9.33 2.25
C PRO A 256 2.30 10.34 2.40
N GLN A 257 2.60 11.05 1.31
CA GLN A 257 3.51 12.20 1.35
C GLN A 257 2.90 13.38 2.13
N LEU A 258 1.55 13.50 2.10
CA LEU A 258 0.81 14.51 2.87
C LEU A 258 -0.45 13.88 3.48
N TYR A 259 -0.60 14.03 4.78
CA TYR A 259 -1.81 13.68 5.52
C TYR A 259 -2.43 14.94 6.12
N VAL A 260 -3.66 15.24 5.75
CA VAL A 260 -4.42 16.39 6.30
C VAL A 260 -5.49 15.86 7.26
N ALA A 261 -5.32 16.11 8.56
CA ALA A 261 -6.22 15.68 9.61
C ALA A 261 -7.20 16.80 9.97
N CYS A 262 -8.47 16.67 9.59
CA CYS A 262 -9.51 17.66 9.84
C CYS A 262 -10.44 17.23 10.99
N GLY A 263 -10.40 17.92 12.11
CA GLY A 263 -11.24 17.63 13.27
C GLY A 263 -10.98 16.27 13.92
N ILE A 264 -9.75 15.76 13.81
CA ILE A 264 -9.28 14.50 14.39
C ILE A 264 -8.55 14.80 15.70
N SER A 265 -8.88 14.08 16.78
CA SER A 265 -8.28 14.29 18.09
C SER A 265 -6.83 13.77 18.20
N GLY A 266 -6.46 12.77 17.43
CA GLY A 266 -5.13 12.13 17.54
C GLY A 266 -5.05 11.05 18.61
N ALA A 267 -6.13 10.31 18.86
CA ALA A 267 -6.09 9.11 19.71
C ALA A 267 -5.07 8.10 19.17
N ILE A 268 -4.42 7.35 20.07
CA ILE A 268 -3.33 6.40 19.75
C ILE A 268 -3.73 5.44 18.61
N GLN A 269 -4.98 4.98 18.60
CA GLN A 269 -5.48 4.06 17.59
C GLN A 269 -5.52 4.68 16.19
N HIS A 270 -5.83 5.99 16.08
CA HIS A 270 -5.77 6.70 14.81
C HIS A 270 -4.33 6.98 14.39
N ARG A 271 -3.52 7.45 15.34
CA ARG A 271 -2.08 7.73 15.14
C ARG A 271 -1.36 6.52 14.57
N ALA A 272 -1.64 5.32 15.08
CA ALA A 272 -1.06 4.07 14.60
C ALA A 272 -1.28 3.82 13.10
N GLY A 273 -2.34 4.38 12.51
CA GLY A 273 -2.65 4.23 11.10
C GLY A 273 -2.09 5.31 10.18
N MET A 274 -1.51 6.43 10.71
CA MET A 274 -1.10 7.55 9.85
C MET A 274 0.21 8.25 10.27
N GLN A 275 0.73 7.97 11.43
CA GLN A 275 1.89 8.69 11.99
C GLN A 275 3.19 8.54 11.19
N THR A 276 3.27 7.57 10.27
CA THR A 276 4.39 7.39 9.36
C THR A 276 4.24 8.19 8.05
N SER A 277 3.21 9.04 7.94
CA SER A 277 3.08 10.00 6.84
C SER A 277 4.26 10.95 6.83
N LYS A 278 4.73 11.35 5.64
CA LYS A 278 5.92 12.19 5.53
C LYS A 278 5.69 13.61 6.03
N THR A 279 4.50 14.16 5.77
CA THR A 279 4.08 15.48 6.28
C THR A 279 2.66 15.35 6.81
N ILE A 280 2.44 15.84 8.01
CA ILE A 280 1.15 15.84 8.69
C ILE A 280 0.71 17.28 8.95
N VAL A 281 -0.46 17.62 8.42
CA VAL A 281 -1.14 18.88 8.68
C VAL A 281 -2.38 18.59 9.52
N ALA A 282 -2.54 19.29 10.65
CA ALA A 282 -3.71 19.14 11.53
C ALA A 282 -4.52 20.43 11.60
N ILE A 283 -5.84 20.30 11.46
CA ILE A 283 -6.81 21.38 11.66
C ILE A 283 -7.76 20.94 12.77
N ASN A 284 -7.71 21.59 13.92
CA ASN A 284 -8.56 21.28 15.05
C ASN A 284 -8.86 22.55 15.85
N LYS A 285 -10.09 22.67 16.37
CA LYS A 285 -10.49 23.79 17.23
C LYS A 285 -9.93 23.70 18.66
N ASP A 286 -9.60 22.50 19.10
CA ASP A 286 -8.99 22.23 20.40
C ASP A 286 -7.48 22.31 20.28
N ALA A 287 -6.87 23.34 20.84
CA ALA A 287 -5.44 23.58 20.83
C ALA A 287 -4.63 22.48 21.55
N GLU A 288 -5.26 21.78 22.49
CA GLU A 288 -4.63 20.70 23.27
C GLU A 288 -4.87 19.32 22.64
N ALA A 289 -5.43 19.26 21.44
CA ALA A 289 -5.67 17.98 20.77
C ALA A 289 -4.36 17.23 20.51
N PRO A 290 -4.21 15.95 20.94
CA PRO A 290 -2.99 15.17 20.79
C PRO A 290 -2.47 15.02 19.35
N ILE A 291 -3.29 15.32 18.34
CA ILE A 291 -2.86 15.29 16.93
C ILE A 291 -1.76 16.32 16.65
N PHE A 292 -1.74 17.44 17.39
CA PHE A 292 -0.73 18.49 17.22
C PHE A 292 0.67 18.07 17.67
N GLU A 293 0.80 17.06 18.54
CA GLU A 293 2.11 16.49 18.91
C GLU A 293 2.84 15.84 17.73
N LEU A 294 2.05 15.38 16.70
CA LEU A 294 2.59 14.71 15.52
C LEU A 294 2.61 15.61 14.28
N ALA A 295 1.87 16.73 14.32
CA ALA A 295 1.70 17.56 13.14
C ALA A 295 2.96 18.39 12.85
N ASP A 296 3.41 18.36 11.61
CA ASP A 296 4.43 19.29 11.12
C ASP A 296 3.88 20.73 11.03
N PHE A 297 2.56 20.84 10.72
CA PHE A 297 1.84 22.10 10.71
C PHE A 297 0.49 21.93 11.39
N GLY A 298 0.20 22.81 12.36
CA GLY A 298 -1.06 22.84 13.08
C GLY A 298 -1.80 24.14 12.85
N VAL A 299 -3.10 24.04 12.59
CA VAL A 299 -4.02 25.18 12.54
C VAL A 299 -5.07 25.02 13.64
N VAL A 300 -4.99 25.84 14.65
CA VAL A 300 -6.03 25.91 15.70
C VAL A 300 -7.19 26.77 15.19
N GLY A 301 -8.30 26.13 14.87
CA GLY A 301 -9.45 26.81 14.31
C GLY A 301 -10.62 25.88 13.95
N ASP A 302 -11.74 26.48 13.63
CA ASP A 302 -12.91 25.75 13.14
C ASP A 302 -12.67 25.28 11.70
N LEU A 303 -12.71 23.97 11.48
CA LEU A 303 -12.49 23.37 10.15
C LEU A 303 -13.52 23.89 9.11
N HIS A 304 -14.74 24.22 9.54
CA HIS A 304 -15.77 24.78 8.65
C HIS A 304 -15.44 26.19 8.14
N VAL A 305 -14.49 26.87 8.79
CA VAL A 305 -13.96 28.18 8.35
C VAL A 305 -12.63 28.02 7.63
N VAL A 306 -11.74 27.18 8.17
CA VAL A 306 -10.37 27.02 7.66
C VAL A 306 -10.33 26.26 6.34
N VAL A 307 -11.08 25.15 6.23
CA VAL A 307 -11.01 24.28 5.03
C VAL A 307 -11.52 24.99 3.77
N PRO A 308 -12.63 25.74 3.76
CA PRO A 308 -13.05 26.49 2.57
C PRO A 308 -12.01 27.53 2.11
N GLN A 309 -11.33 28.19 3.05
CA GLN A 309 -10.27 29.14 2.73
C GLN A 309 -9.06 28.43 2.11
N LEU A 310 -8.70 27.26 2.63
CA LEU A 310 -7.64 26.43 2.10
C LEU A 310 -7.95 25.97 0.67
N ILE A 311 -9.18 25.49 0.41
CA ILE A 311 -9.64 25.10 -0.93
C ILE A 311 -9.51 26.27 -1.91
N ALA A 312 -9.99 27.46 -1.50
CA ALA A 312 -9.93 28.67 -2.33
C ALA A 312 -8.48 29.07 -2.65
N GLU A 313 -7.57 28.96 -1.68
CA GLU A 313 -6.15 29.27 -1.90
C GLU A 313 -5.45 28.24 -2.79
N ILE A 314 -5.77 26.94 -2.64
CA ILE A 314 -5.29 25.89 -3.52
C ILE A 314 -5.72 26.15 -4.97
N ALA A 315 -6.99 26.49 -5.18
CA ALA A 315 -7.51 26.80 -6.52
C ALA A 315 -6.77 27.96 -7.18
N LYS A 316 -6.48 29.04 -6.42
CA LYS A 316 -5.70 30.18 -6.92
C LYS A 316 -4.28 29.82 -7.34
N ARG A 317 -3.66 28.83 -6.67
CA ARG A 317 -2.26 28.44 -6.95
C ARG A 317 -2.14 27.39 -8.05
N LYS A 318 -3.23 26.67 -8.35
CA LYS A 318 -3.26 25.67 -9.43
C LYS A 318 -3.70 26.24 -10.79
N GLY A 319 -4.43 27.36 -10.79
CA GLY A 319 -4.83 28.10 -12.00
C GLY A 319 -3.86 29.17 -12.34
#